data_98ef0ce9117ec625a77dc2c3675041e9
#
_entry.id   98ef0ce9117ec625a77dc2c3675041e9
#
_cell.length_a   1.000
_cell.length_b   1.000
_cell.length_c   1.000
_cell.angle_alpha   90.00
_cell.angle_beta   90.00
_cell.angle_gamma   90.00
#
_symmetry.space_group_name_H-M   'P 1'
#
loop_
_entity.id
_entity.type
_entity.pdbx_description
1 polymer ?
#
loop_
_entity_poly.entity_id
_entity_poly.type
_entity_poly.pdbx_seq_one_letter_code
_entity_poly.pdbx_strand_id
1 'polypeptide(L)'
;MSNEDDIKKYKISENGEILTALYSKINNKRAISKEKAIRPVTPISKSSLFTGATMEPNMLSELNKEILSCDSIDLLVSFVKWSGIRCLIESLEEAALNGKKIRIITTSYMGATDEKAIYELAKLPNIEIKISYDTERTRLHAKAYMFKRNTGFTTAYIGSSNISNVALTSGLEWNIKITEQDSFDIVKKFEATFESYWNDGEFVLFTGTDEDKLKLRMALRKENKEVERENNFLFDIKPYSYQKEILERLDAERKLFNKNKNLVIAATGVGKTVISAFDYKNYCKENKGQVNRLLFVVHREEILKQARDTFRAILKNNNFGELMVGGRTPENIDHLFVSIQSLNSKKLFEVTSEDYYDFIIVDEFHHAAAPSYQKLLSYYKPKILLGLTATPERNDEKEIFSYFEDRIGAEIRLPEAIDRKLLSPFQYFAVTDSIDLSKIKWTRKGYDIAELSNVYTNDDLRVSQIVNSLNKYITDINEIIGLGFCVSIEHAIFMAKRFNELNIPSIALTSKSTIEERNKAKENLVNGNIKFIFVVDLYNEGWC
;
A
#
# COMPACT_ATOMS: atom_id res chain seq x y z
N MET A 1 61.29 -0.23 -31.13
CA MET A 1 60.36 0.42 -32.06
C MET A 1 59.00 -0.19 -31.81
N SER A 2 58.21 0.47 -30.98
CA SER A 2 56.79 0.07 -30.79
C SER A 2 56.03 0.50 -32.04
N ASN A 3 55.38 -0.41 -32.68
CA ASN A 3 54.64 -0.21 -33.91
C ASN A 3 53.57 0.85 -33.69
N GLU A 4 53.57 1.94 -34.47
CA GLU A 4 52.52 3.00 -34.40
C GLU A 4 51.09 2.44 -34.60
N ASP A 5 50.99 1.32 -35.27
CA ASP A 5 49.70 0.63 -35.46
C ASP A 5 49.17 -0.05 -34.19
N ASP A 6 50.05 -0.48 -33.27
CA ASP A 6 49.63 -0.99 -31.95
C ASP A 6 49.15 0.13 -31.02
N ILE A 7 49.75 1.33 -31.12
CA ILE A 7 49.33 2.48 -30.32
C ILE A 7 47.96 3.00 -30.78
N LYS A 8 47.66 2.97 -32.09
CA LYS A 8 46.33 3.34 -32.63
C LYS A 8 45.24 2.41 -32.17
N LYS A 9 45.57 1.15 -31.93
CA LYS A 9 44.60 0.12 -31.48
C LYS A 9 44.14 0.33 -30.05
N TYR A 10 44.91 1.05 -29.25
CA TYR A 10 44.64 1.35 -27.84
C TYR A 10 44.29 2.83 -27.58
N LYS A 11 44.23 3.64 -28.65
CA LYS A 11 43.85 5.05 -28.51
C LYS A 11 42.37 5.16 -28.23
N ILE A 12 42.00 5.74 -27.08
CA ILE A 12 40.62 6.11 -26.75
C ILE A 12 40.18 7.15 -27.79
N SER A 13 38.99 6.97 -28.37
CA SER A 13 38.50 7.91 -29.38
C SER A 13 38.36 9.32 -28.81
N GLU A 14 38.63 10.35 -29.61
CA GLU A 14 38.52 11.76 -29.20
C GLU A 14 37.09 12.16 -28.78
N ASN A 15 36.10 11.31 -29.02
CA ASN A 15 34.69 11.51 -28.67
C ASN A 15 34.32 11.09 -27.24
N GLY A 16 35.32 10.83 -26.37
CA GLY A 16 35.06 10.58 -24.95
C GLY A 16 34.32 9.28 -24.65
N GLU A 17 34.88 8.15 -25.01
CA GLU A 17 34.35 6.84 -24.61
C GLU A 17 34.54 6.63 -23.10
N ILE A 18 33.50 6.25 -22.42
CA ILE A 18 33.53 5.91 -21.00
C ILE A 18 33.56 4.38 -20.87
N LEU A 19 34.55 3.85 -20.14
CA LEU A 19 34.59 2.43 -19.78
C LEU A 19 33.39 2.11 -18.90
N THR A 20 32.45 1.37 -19.42
CA THR A 20 31.17 1.07 -18.76
C THR A 20 31.05 -0.35 -18.24
N ALA A 21 31.87 -1.28 -18.75
CA ALA A 21 31.93 -2.66 -18.29
C ALA A 21 33.29 -3.28 -18.57
N LEU A 22 33.74 -4.14 -17.66
CA LEU A 22 34.93 -4.96 -17.83
C LEU A 22 34.54 -6.42 -17.50
N TYR A 23 34.78 -7.34 -18.40
CA TYR A 23 34.43 -8.75 -18.24
C TYR A 23 35.68 -9.61 -18.08
N SER A 24 35.65 -10.53 -17.10
CA SER A 24 36.70 -11.55 -16.96
C SER A 24 36.50 -12.64 -18.01
N LYS A 25 37.57 -13.07 -18.66
CA LYS A 25 37.53 -14.18 -19.62
C LYS A 25 37.06 -15.51 -19.01
N ILE A 26 37.21 -15.64 -17.69
CA ILE A 26 36.85 -16.87 -16.96
C ILE A 26 35.33 -17.00 -16.76
N ASN A 27 34.61 -15.89 -16.62
CA ASN A 27 33.22 -15.89 -16.22
C ASN A 27 32.22 -15.73 -17.37
N ASN A 28 32.65 -15.77 -18.64
CA ASN A 28 31.77 -15.27 -19.66
C ASN A 28 31.66 -16.10 -20.94
N LYS A 29 30.72 -17.02 -20.97
CA LYS A 29 30.27 -17.63 -22.21
C LYS A 29 29.49 -16.66 -23.12
N ARG A 30 28.92 -15.56 -22.57
CA ARG A 30 28.10 -14.55 -23.28
C ARG A 30 28.88 -13.29 -23.69
N ALA A 31 30.00 -12.96 -23.04
CA ALA A 31 30.79 -11.74 -23.35
C ALA A 31 31.42 -11.73 -24.75
N ILE A 32 31.44 -12.86 -25.41
CA ILE A 32 31.96 -13.02 -26.76
C ILE A 32 30.84 -12.92 -27.83
N SER A 33 29.58 -12.87 -27.40
CA SER A 33 28.45 -12.66 -28.30
C SER A 33 28.37 -11.18 -28.72
N LYS A 34 27.95 -10.92 -29.96
CA LYS A 34 27.72 -9.56 -30.49
C LYS A 34 26.53 -8.85 -29.84
N GLU A 35 25.89 -9.44 -28.83
CA GLU A 35 24.80 -8.85 -28.06
C GLU A 35 25.36 -7.78 -27.09
N LYS A 36 24.58 -6.72 -26.87
CA LYS A 36 24.93 -5.68 -25.91
C LYS A 36 25.13 -6.29 -24.52
N ALA A 37 26.32 -6.11 -23.97
CA ALA A 37 26.64 -6.54 -22.62
C ALA A 37 25.65 -5.92 -21.61
N ILE A 38 25.07 -6.78 -20.77
CA ILE A 38 24.21 -6.31 -19.66
C ILE A 38 25.08 -5.58 -18.66
N ARG A 39 24.75 -4.34 -18.36
CA ARG A 39 25.50 -3.48 -17.44
C ARG A 39 24.57 -2.44 -16.80
N PRO A 40 24.90 -1.92 -15.61
CA PRO A 40 24.22 -0.76 -15.04
C PRO A 40 24.22 0.43 -16.02
N VAL A 41 23.21 1.28 -15.94
CA VAL A 41 23.17 2.53 -16.70
C VAL A 41 24.18 3.52 -16.13
N THR A 42 24.27 3.58 -14.80
CA THR A 42 25.27 4.40 -14.11
C THR A 42 26.66 3.76 -14.24
N PRO A 43 27.72 4.58 -14.44
CA PRO A 43 29.08 4.07 -14.56
C PRO A 43 29.50 3.23 -13.35
N ILE A 44 30.24 2.14 -13.59
CA ILE A 44 30.80 1.29 -12.51
C ILE A 44 32.09 1.88 -11.91
N SER A 45 32.59 2.97 -12.45
CA SER A 45 33.80 3.66 -12.00
C SER A 45 33.52 4.95 -11.23
N LYS A 46 32.25 5.40 -11.16
CA LYS A 46 31.88 6.64 -10.46
C LYS A 46 30.70 6.42 -9.55
N SER A 47 30.80 6.97 -8.34
CA SER A 47 29.71 6.99 -7.38
C SER A 47 28.56 7.89 -7.87
N SER A 48 27.33 7.54 -7.49
CA SER A 48 26.12 8.23 -7.95
C SER A 48 25.08 8.24 -6.83
N LEU A 49 24.28 9.31 -6.76
CA LEU A 49 23.16 9.42 -5.84
C LEU A 49 21.85 9.09 -6.58
N PHE A 50 21.02 8.28 -5.99
CA PHE A 50 19.66 7.97 -6.44
C PHE A 50 18.67 8.61 -5.46
N THR A 51 17.80 9.47 -5.96
CA THR A 51 16.81 10.21 -5.17
C THR A 51 15.37 9.79 -5.50
N GLY A 52 15.22 8.92 -6.49
CA GLY A 52 13.92 8.54 -7.05
C GLY A 52 13.33 9.60 -7.99
N ALA A 53 14.15 10.54 -8.47
CA ALA A 53 13.71 11.52 -9.45
C ALA A 53 13.40 10.86 -10.80
N THR A 54 12.43 11.43 -11.54
CA THR A 54 11.94 10.86 -12.81
C THR A 54 13.00 10.76 -13.92
N MET A 55 14.04 11.55 -13.85
CA MET A 55 15.14 11.54 -14.83
C MET A 55 16.29 10.60 -14.45
N GLU A 56 16.24 10.00 -13.26
CA GLU A 56 17.22 9.04 -12.78
C GLU A 56 16.87 7.62 -13.21
N PRO A 57 17.87 6.73 -13.40
CA PRO A 57 17.59 5.31 -13.58
C PRO A 57 16.83 4.74 -12.39
N ASN A 58 15.84 3.90 -12.65
CA ASN A 58 15.09 3.21 -11.61
C ASN A 58 16.01 2.25 -10.85
N MET A 59 15.98 2.28 -9.52
CA MET A 59 16.81 1.44 -8.64
C MET A 59 16.65 -0.05 -8.97
N LEU A 60 15.43 -0.53 -9.22
CA LEU A 60 15.16 -1.92 -9.58
C LEU A 60 15.88 -2.30 -10.88
N SER A 61 15.84 -1.43 -11.90
CA SER A 61 16.52 -1.69 -13.17
C SER A 61 18.04 -1.74 -13.00
N GLU A 62 18.61 -0.87 -12.16
CA GLU A 62 20.04 -0.90 -11.86
C GLU A 62 20.43 -2.17 -11.12
N LEU A 63 19.69 -2.54 -10.06
CA LEU A 63 19.98 -3.76 -9.29
C LEU A 63 19.91 -5.02 -10.17
N ASN A 64 18.92 -5.16 -11.05
CA ASN A 64 18.85 -6.29 -11.98
C ASN A 64 20.11 -6.38 -12.87
N LYS A 65 20.60 -5.24 -13.36
CA LYS A 65 21.82 -5.20 -14.18
C LYS A 65 23.10 -5.45 -13.38
N GLU A 66 23.15 -4.98 -12.14
CA GLU A 66 24.25 -5.30 -11.21
C GLU A 66 24.31 -6.81 -10.91
N ILE A 67 23.17 -7.43 -10.58
CA ILE A 67 23.04 -8.87 -10.31
C ILE A 67 23.58 -9.69 -11.51
N LEU A 68 23.19 -9.31 -12.72
CA LEU A 68 23.59 -10.04 -13.93
C LEU A 68 25.06 -9.78 -14.33
N SER A 69 25.65 -8.65 -13.94
CA SER A 69 27.01 -8.26 -14.38
C SER A 69 28.10 -8.42 -13.33
N CYS A 70 27.82 -8.78 -12.09
CA CYS A 70 28.82 -9.02 -11.03
C CYS A 70 29.28 -10.49 -10.98
N ASP A 71 30.29 -10.78 -10.15
CA ASP A 71 30.80 -12.13 -9.90
C ASP A 71 30.22 -12.75 -8.62
N SER A 72 29.93 -11.94 -7.60
CA SER A 72 29.24 -12.39 -6.37
C SER A 72 28.46 -11.24 -5.73
N ILE A 73 27.52 -11.60 -4.85
CA ILE A 73 26.55 -10.66 -4.27
C ILE A 73 26.51 -10.82 -2.75
N ASP A 74 26.59 -9.71 -2.03
CA ASP A 74 26.39 -9.65 -0.59
C ASP A 74 25.29 -8.62 -0.28
N LEU A 75 24.22 -9.06 0.38
CA LEU A 75 23.07 -8.23 0.74
C LEU A 75 22.94 -8.17 2.26
N LEU A 76 22.92 -6.96 2.80
CA LEU A 76 22.67 -6.69 4.22
C LEU A 76 21.41 -5.82 4.31
N VAL A 77 20.28 -6.41 4.64
CA VAL A 77 18.98 -5.73 4.58
C VAL A 77 18.12 -6.03 5.80
N SER A 78 17.47 -5.01 6.35
CA SER A 78 16.61 -5.19 7.52
C SER A 78 15.41 -6.08 7.20
N PHE A 79 14.75 -5.86 6.07
CA PHE A 79 13.59 -6.68 5.68
C PHE A 79 13.68 -7.13 4.24
N VAL A 80 13.09 -8.31 4.01
CA VAL A 80 12.97 -8.91 2.69
C VAL A 80 11.48 -9.17 2.44
N LYS A 81 10.88 -8.40 1.53
CA LYS A 81 9.49 -8.54 1.14
C LYS A 81 9.36 -9.34 -0.14
N TRP A 82 8.35 -10.21 -0.24
CA TRP A 82 8.07 -10.93 -1.47
C TRP A 82 7.77 -9.99 -2.64
N SER A 83 7.11 -8.88 -2.37
CA SER A 83 6.84 -7.86 -3.40
C SER A 83 8.11 -7.28 -4.05
N GLY A 84 9.23 -7.23 -3.34
CA GLY A 84 10.52 -6.80 -3.89
C GLY A 84 11.30 -7.96 -4.54
N ILE A 85 11.34 -9.12 -3.87
CA ILE A 85 12.06 -10.30 -4.39
C ILE A 85 11.50 -10.76 -5.72
N ARG A 86 10.18 -10.82 -5.90
CA ARG A 86 9.57 -11.22 -7.17
C ARG A 86 10.02 -10.38 -8.37
N CYS A 87 10.45 -9.14 -8.15
CA CYS A 87 10.98 -8.26 -9.20
C CYS A 87 12.46 -8.52 -9.50
N LEU A 88 13.17 -9.22 -8.62
CA LEU A 88 14.58 -9.56 -8.73
C LEU A 88 14.82 -11.06 -8.94
N ILE A 89 13.80 -11.89 -8.74
CA ILE A 89 13.95 -13.34 -8.63
C ILE A 89 14.53 -13.97 -9.90
N GLU A 90 14.09 -13.54 -11.08
CA GLU A 90 14.61 -14.05 -12.36
C GLU A 90 16.11 -13.75 -12.52
N SER A 91 16.54 -12.53 -12.19
CA SER A 91 17.95 -12.15 -12.24
C SER A 91 18.80 -12.86 -11.20
N LEU A 92 18.25 -13.09 -9.99
CA LEU A 92 18.92 -13.85 -8.93
C LEU A 92 19.03 -15.32 -9.29
N GLU A 93 17.99 -15.91 -9.88
CA GLU A 93 17.99 -17.30 -10.35
C GLU A 93 19.02 -17.47 -11.47
N GLU A 94 19.04 -16.59 -12.47
CA GLU A 94 20.04 -16.61 -13.53
C GLU A 94 21.47 -16.49 -12.97
N ALA A 95 21.70 -15.60 -12.03
CA ALA A 95 22.99 -15.43 -11.37
C ALA A 95 23.40 -16.68 -10.58
N ALA A 96 22.47 -17.27 -9.81
CA ALA A 96 22.69 -18.48 -9.03
C ALA A 96 22.98 -19.69 -9.90
N LEU A 97 22.23 -19.88 -11.00
CA LEU A 97 22.45 -20.96 -11.98
C LEU A 97 23.81 -20.81 -12.71
N ASN A 98 24.28 -19.58 -12.89
CA ASN A 98 25.62 -19.29 -13.43
C ASN A 98 26.75 -19.48 -12.40
N GLY A 99 26.45 -20.00 -11.21
CA GLY A 99 27.44 -20.31 -10.16
C GLY A 99 27.89 -19.12 -9.33
N LYS A 100 27.21 -17.97 -9.42
CA LYS A 100 27.54 -16.80 -8.57
C LYS A 100 27.13 -17.06 -7.14
N LYS A 101 28.02 -16.76 -6.19
CA LYS A 101 27.71 -16.85 -4.76
C LYS A 101 26.89 -15.65 -4.33
N ILE A 102 25.75 -15.90 -3.68
CA ILE A 102 24.84 -14.87 -3.17
C ILE A 102 24.68 -15.10 -1.65
N ARG A 103 24.99 -14.08 -0.86
CA ARG A 103 24.86 -14.12 0.60
C ARG A 103 23.90 -13.01 1.04
N ILE A 104 22.99 -13.37 1.92
CA ILE A 104 21.98 -12.45 2.42
C ILE A 104 21.98 -12.48 3.94
N ILE A 105 22.11 -11.31 4.57
CA ILE A 105 21.90 -11.13 6.02
C ILE A 105 20.62 -10.32 6.19
N THR A 106 19.69 -10.82 7.00
CA THR A 106 18.43 -10.15 7.33
C THR A 106 18.01 -10.42 8.77
N THR A 107 16.87 -9.89 9.20
CA THR A 107 16.38 -10.07 10.58
C THR A 107 14.87 -10.36 10.60
N SER A 108 14.42 -11.00 11.68
CA SER A 108 13.00 -11.14 12.01
C SER A 108 12.42 -9.89 12.70
N TYR A 109 13.24 -8.89 13.02
CA TYR A 109 12.85 -7.69 13.74
C TYR A 109 11.65 -6.98 13.08
N MET A 110 10.71 -6.51 13.89
CA MET A 110 9.44 -5.89 13.51
C MET A 110 8.49 -6.79 12.70
N GLY A 111 8.76 -8.09 12.54
CA GLY A 111 7.93 -8.99 11.73
C GLY A 111 7.79 -8.55 10.27
N ALA A 112 8.70 -7.70 9.79
CA ALA A 112 8.57 -7.03 8.49
C ALA A 112 9.11 -7.87 7.32
N THR A 113 9.85 -8.95 7.57
CA THR A 113 10.30 -9.91 6.55
C THR A 113 9.18 -10.88 6.21
N ASP A 114 9.00 -11.19 4.93
CA ASP A 114 8.00 -12.18 4.49
C ASP A 114 8.60 -13.59 4.48
N GLU A 115 7.92 -14.55 5.11
CA GLU A 115 8.32 -15.98 5.09
C GLU A 115 8.52 -16.48 3.67
N LYS A 116 7.57 -16.15 2.77
CA LYS A 116 7.60 -16.55 1.36
C LYS A 116 8.87 -16.08 0.66
N ALA A 117 9.31 -14.85 0.91
CA ALA A 117 10.52 -14.30 0.30
C ALA A 117 11.76 -15.12 0.67
N ILE A 118 11.91 -15.46 1.96
CA ILE A 118 13.01 -16.27 2.44
C ILE A 118 12.95 -17.69 1.86
N TYR A 119 11.76 -18.29 1.80
CA TYR A 119 11.59 -19.66 1.28
C TYR A 119 11.91 -19.75 -0.22
N GLU A 120 11.47 -18.79 -1.01
CA GLU A 120 11.74 -18.79 -2.45
C GLU A 120 13.23 -18.54 -2.75
N LEU A 121 13.87 -17.64 -2.01
CA LEU A 121 15.32 -17.43 -2.13
C LEU A 121 16.13 -18.65 -1.71
N ALA A 122 15.74 -19.35 -0.64
CA ALA A 122 16.45 -20.54 -0.17
C ALA A 122 16.35 -21.76 -1.11
N LYS A 123 15.44 -21.75 -2.07
CA LYS A 123 15.35 -22.79 -3.12
C LYS A 123 16.40 -22.63 -4.21
N LEU A 124 16.94 -21.43 -4.38
CA LEU A 124 17.90 -21.15 -5.43
C LEU A 124 19.28 -21.70 -5.08
N PRO A 125 20.02 -22.28 -6.05
CA PRO A 125 21.37 -22.77 -5.81
C PRO A 125 22.32 -21.60 -5.47
N ASN A 126 23.39 -21.89 -4.74
CA ASN A 126 24.45 -20.92 -4.40
C ASN A 126 23.97 -19.67 -3.63
N ILE A 127 22.78 -19.73 -3.01
CA ILE A 127 22.29 -18.73 -2.10
C ILE A 127 22.40 -19.20 -0.66
N GLU A 128 22.99 -18.37 0.19
CA GLU A 128 23.08 -18.57 1.63
C GLU A 128 22.40 -17.41 2.34
N ILE A 129 21.48 -17.70 3.25
CA ILE A 129 20.72 -16.70 4.00
C ILE A 129 21.02 -16.85 5.49
N LYS A 130 21.44 -15.78 6.13
CA LYS A 130 21.58 -15.72 7.59
C LYS A 130 20.56 -14.76 8.20
N ILE A 131 19.92 -15.18 9.29
CA ILE A 131 18.83 -14.43 9.92
C ILE A 131 19.19 -14.16 11.38
N SER A 132 19.12 -12.89 11.80
CA SER A 132 19.09 -12.54 13.23
C SER A 132 17.67 -12.73 13.76
N TYR A 133 17.55 -13.51 14.82
CA TYR A 133 16.32 -13.73 15.60
C TYR A 133 16.33 -12.94 16.91
N ASP A 134 17.43 -12.23 17.21
CA ASP A 134 17.54 -11.35 18.38
C ASP A 134 17.04 -9.95 18.03
N THR A 135 15.89 -9.61 18.60
CA THR A 135 15.20 -8.35 18.33
C THR A 135 15.40 -7.32 19.46
N GLU A 136 16.03 -7.75 20.58
CA GLU A 136 16.25 -6.89 21.74
C GLU A 136 17.61 -6.20 21.73
N ARG A 137 18.67 -6.90 21.31
CA ARG A 137 20.06 -6.41 21.33
C ARG A 137 20.45 -5.73 20.04
N THR A 138 20.28 -6.44 18.91
CA THR A 138 20.75 -5.98 17.62
C THR A 138 19.57 -5.65 16.72
N ARG A 139 19.21 -4.40 16.70
CA ARG A 139 18.19 -3.88 15.77
C ARG A 139 18.84 -3.62 14.42
N LEU A 140 19.06 -4.68 13.64
CA LEU A 140 19.62 -4.53 12.30
C LEU A 140 18.69 -3.65 11.44
N HIS A 141 19.16 -2.45 11.10
CA HIS A 141 18.42 -1.50 10.28
C HIS A 141 19.23 -1.05 9.04
N ALA A 142 20.22 -1.85 8.65
CA ALA A 142 21.03 -1.61 7.46
C ALA A 142 20.28 -1.94 6.18
N LYS A 143 20.56 -1.20 5.12
CA LYS A 143 20.11 -1.46 3.75
C LYS A 143 21.30 -1.20 2.85
N ALA A 144 22.00 -2.28 2.56
CA ALA A 144 23.24 -2.22 1.82
C ALA A 144 23.37 -3.42 0.89
N TYR A 145 23.73 -3.18 -0.35
CA TYR A 145 23.83 -4.15 -1.43
C TYR A 145 25.23 -4.05 -2.02
N MET A 146 25.96 -5.13 -2.13
CA MET A 146 27.29 -5.15 -2.72
C MET A 146 27.36 -6.15 -3.86
N PHE A 147 27.85 -5.68 -5.00
CA PHE A 147 28.06 -6.44 -6.22
C PHE A 147 29.55 -6.50 -6.52
N LYS A 148 30.17 -7.61 -6.14
CA LYS A 148 31.61 -7.79 -6.23
C LYS A 148 32.04 -8.15 -7.64
N ARG A 149 33.16 -7.57 -8.09
CA ARG A 149 33.79 -7.89 -9.36
C ARG A 149 35.30 -8.12 -9.18
N ASN A 150 35.75 -9.27 -9.63
CA ASN A 150 37.18 -9.65 -9.57
C ASN A 150 38.06 -8.74 -10.44
N THR A 151 37.44 -7.87 -11.23
CA THR A 151 38.09 -6.88 -12.07
C THR A 151 38.44 -5.58 -11.36
N GLY A 152 38.12 -5.43 -10.05
CA GLY A 152 38.35 -4.22 -9.26
C GLY A 152 37.29 -3.13 -9.47
N PHE A 153 36.13 -3.47 -10.04
CA PHE A 153 35.01 -2.57 -10.26
C PHE A 153 33.80 -2.94 -9.39
N THR A 154 34.05 -3.32 -8.14
CA THR A 154 33.00 -3.61 -7.16
C THR A 154 32.15 -2.36 -6.93
N THR A 155 30.84 -2.55 -6.87
CA THR A 155 29.86 -1.51 -6.58
C THR A 155 29.07 -1.85 -5.33
N ALA A 156 28.73 -0.84 -4.54
CA ALA A 156 27.88 -0.98 -3.38
C ALA A 156 26.79 0.09 -3.37
N TYR A 157 25.60 -0.27 -2.90
CA TYR A 157 24.49 0.66 -2.70
C TYR A 157 24.17 0.71 -1.22
N ILE A 158 24.10 1.90 -0.65
CA ILE A 158 23.76 2.13 0.76
C ILE A 158 22.71 3.22 0.82
N GLY A 159 21.64 2.99 1.57
CA GLY A 159 20.60 3.99 1.69
C GLY A 159 19.40 3.57 2.52
N SER A 160 18.24 4.06 2.15
CA SER A 160 16.99 3.81 2.86
C SER A 160 16.19 2.63 2.31
N SER A 161 16.50 2.13 1.10
CA SER A 161 15.73 1.09 0.42
C SER A 161 15.90 -0.30 1.02
N ASN A 162 14.82 -0.88 1.52
CA ASN A 162 14.73 -2.32 1.76
C ASN A 162 14.31 -3.07 0.46
N ILE A 163 14.40 -4.41 0.47
CA ILE A 163 13.90 -5.21 -0.64
C ILE A 163 12.36 -5.26 -0.57
N SER A 164 11.72 -4.22 -1.07
CA SER A 164 10.28 -4.13 -1.27
C SER A 164 9.98 -3.46 -2.60
N ASN A 165 8.82 -3.78 -3.20
CA ASN A 165 8.46 -3.20 -4.50
C ASN A 165 8.43 -1.66 -4.45
N VAL A 166 7.80 -1.09 -3.43
CA VAL A 166 7.70 0.37 -3.27
C VAL A 166 9.08 1.02 -3.17
N ALA A 167 9.97 0.47 -2.33
CA ALA A 167 11.31 1.04 -2.14
C ALA A 167 12.18 0.93 -3.41
N LEU A 168 11.98 -0.11 -4.22
CA LEU A 168 12.78 -0.33 -5.43
C LEU A 168 12.23 0.37 -6.68
N THR A 169 10.96 0.77 -6.71
CA THR A 169 10.29 1.28 -7.92
C THR A 169 9.79 2.72 -7.81
N SER A 170 8.94 3.02 -6.83
CA SER A 170 8.17 4.26 -6.73
C SER A 170 8.39 5.05 -5.45
N GLY A 171 9.09 4.48 -4.46
CA GLY A 171 9.39 5.15 -3.20
C GLY A 171 10.36 6.32 -3.40
N LEU A 172 10.19 7.38 -2.61
CA LEU A 172 11.17 8.46 -2.50
C LEU A 172 12.31 8.01 -1.58
N GLU A 173 13.12 7.09 -2.08
CA GLU A 173 14.21 6.48 -1.34
C GLU A 173 15.54 7.07 -1.79
N TRP A 174 16.39 7.41 -0.84
CA TRP A 174 17.72 7.92 -1.11
C TRP A 174 18.75 6.82 -0.95
N ASN A 175 19.45 6.53 -2.04
CA ASN A 175 20.51 5.54 -2.07
C ASN A 175 21.76 6.11 -2.75
N ILE A 176 22.88 5.86 -2.17
CA ILE A 176 24.17 6.20 -2.81
C ILE A 176 24.78 4.93 -3.39
N LYS A 177 25.11 4.97 -4.68
CA LYS A 177 25.99 3.99 -5.30
C LYS A 177 27.42 4.43 -5.06
N ILE A 178 28.21 3.56 -4.47
CA ILE A 178 29.62 3.73 -4.19
C ILE A 178 30.39 2.75 -5.07
N THR A 179 31.47 3.16 -5.68
CA THR A 179 32.29 2.30 -6.53
C THR A 179 33.70 2.16 -5.95
N GLU A 180 34.30 0.99 -6.15
CA GLU A 180 35.64 0.67 -5.67
C GLU A 180 36.70 1.64 -6.25
N GLN A 181 36.48 2.10 -7.49
CA GLN A 181 37.41 3.03 -8.16
C GLN A 181 37.37 4.45 -7.58
N ASP A 182 36.21 4.86 -7.06
CA ASP A 182 35.98 6.20 -6.55
C ASP A 182 36.15 6.31 -5.03
N SER A 183 35.84 5.21 -4.32
CA SER A 183 35.81 5.18 -2.84
C SER A 183 36.30 3.83 -2.30
N PHE A 184 37.52 3.45 -2.63
CA PHE A 184 38.13 2.16 -2.28
C PHE A 184 38.00 1.81 -0.80
N ASP A 185 38.35 2.73 0.09
CA ASP A 185 38.35 2.50 1.54
C ASP A 185 36.94 2.23 2.06
N ILE A 186 35.90 2.86 1.50
CA ILE A 186 34.51 2.64 1.92
C ILE A 186 34.06 1.25 1.48
N VAL A 187 34.39 0.83 0.26
CA VAL A 187 34.05 -0.50 -0.25
C VAL A 187 34.74 -1.58 0.58
N LYS A 188 36.05 -1.39 0.90
CA LYS A 188 36.80 -2.34 1.76
C LYS A 188 36.26 -2.39 3.18
N LYS A 189 35.84 -1.27 3.74
CA LYS A 189 35.19 -1.24 5.04
C LYS A 189 33.86 -1.98 5.03
N PHE A 190 33.07 -1.84 3.95
CA PHE A 190 31.82 -2.59 3.78
C PHE A 190 32.12 -4.11 3.75
N GLU A 191 33.07 -4.55 2.92
CA GLU A 191 33.45 -5.96 2.84
C GLU A 191 33.84 -6.53 4.22
N ALA A 192 34.71 -5.83 4.93
CA ALA A 192 35.17 -6.25 6.26
C ALA A 192 34.02 -6.31 7.28
N THR A 193 33.12 -5.34 7.24
CA THR A 193 31.94 -5.30 8.15
C THR A 193 30.97 -6.42 7.81
N PHE A 194 30.71 -6.66 6.53
CA PHE A 194 29.85 -7.77 6.11
C PHE A 194 30.44 -9.12 6.55
N GLU A 195 31.73 -9.35 6.36
CA GLU A 195 32.40 -10.58 6.81
C GLU A 195 32.35 -10.73 8.33
N SER A 196 32.48 -9.63 9.09
CA SER A 196 32.33 -9.66 10.53
C SER A 196 30.93 -10.15 10.94
N TYR A 197 29.86 -9.57 10.35
CA TYR A 197 28.49 -10.00 10.62
C TYR A 197 28.21 -11.41 10.10
N TRP A 198 28.77 -11.76 8.94
CA TRP A 198 28.61 -13.09 8.38
C TRP A 198 29.15 -14.18 9.30
N ASN A 199 30.23 -13.90 10.03
CA ASN A 199 30.87 -14.84 10.94
C ASN A 199 30.39 -14.70 12.40
N ASP A 200 29.51 -13.76 12.69
CA ASP A 200 28.92 -13.60 14.01
C ASP A 200 27.86 -14.67 14.27
N GLY A 201 27.93 -15.30 15.45
CA GLY A 201 27.00 -16.34 15.89
C GLY A 201 25.55 -15.87 16.07
N GLU A 202 25.30 -14.57 16.11
CA GLU A 202 23.96 -14.00 16.16
C GLU A 202 23.18 -14.28 14.85
N PHE A 203 23.87 -14.27 13.71
CA PHE A 203 23.24 -14.51 12.40
C PHE A 203 23.25 -15.99 12.06
N VAL A 204 22.09 -16.63 12.24
CA VAL A 204 21.92 -18.07 12.07
C VAL A 204 21.62 -18.40 10.60
N LEU A 205 22.34 -19.40 10.05
CA LEU A 205 22.12 -19.88 8.69
C LEU A 205 20.73 -20.50 8.59
N PHE A 206 19.96 -20.07 7.61
CA PHE A 206 18.67 -20.64 7.25
C PHE A 206 18.85 -21.68 6.16
N THR A 207 18.64 -22.95 6.49
CA THR A 207 18.85 -24.07 5.57
C THR A 207 17.57 -24.55 4.87
N GLY A 208 16.43 -23.95 5.21
CA GLY A 208 15.13 -24.30 4.62
C GLY A 208 14.51 -25.58 5.18
N THR A 209 15.04 -26.12 6.26
CA THR A 209 14.43 -27.26 6.99
C THR A 209 13.08 -26.84 7.60
N ASP A 210 12.26 -27.82 7.94
CA ASP A 210 10.97 -27.53 8.59
C ASP A 210 11.15 -26.89 9.97
N GLU A 211 12.26 -27.20 10.66
CA GLU A 211 12.64 -26.55 11.91
C GLU A 211 12.96 -25.06 11.70
N ASP A 212 13.77 -24.74 10.71
CA ASP A 212 14.09 -23.36 10.35
C ASP A 212 12.85 -22.57 9.97
N LYS A 213 11.97 -23.17 9.16
CA LYS A 213 10.69 -22.55 8.77
C LYS A 213 9.80 -22.27 9.98
N LEU A 214 9.72 -23.25 10.91
CA LEU A 214 8.93 -23.08 12.12
C LEU A 214 9.52 -21.98 13.01
N LYS A 215 10.86 -21.97 13.18
CA LYS A 215 11.58 -20.94 13.94
C LYS A 215 11.35 -19.54 13.37
N LEU A 216 11.47 -19.38 12.05
CA LEU A 216 11.23 -18.11 11.37
C LEU A 216 9.77 -17.65 11.57
N ARG A 217 8.81 -18.56 11.36
CA ARG A 217 7.38 -18.27 11.53
C ARG A 217 7.04 -17.85 12.95
N MET A 218 7.62 -18.52 13.95
CA MET A 218 7.41 -18.18 15.37
C MET A 218 7.98 -16.80 15.70
N ALA A 219 9.18 -16.49 15.22
CA ALA A 219 9.82 -15.20 15.43
C ALA A 219 9.00 -14.07 14.82
N LEU A 220 8.59 -14.20 13.56
CA LEU A 220 7.78 -13.19 12.87
C LEU A 220 6.40 -12.99 13.53
N ARG A 221 5.78 -14.05 14.06
CA ARG A 221 4.49 -13.96 14.79
C ARG A 221 4.64 -13.32 16.18
N LYS A 222 5.72 -13.59 16.87
CA LYS A 222 6.02 -12.96 18.16
C LYS A 222 6.17 -11.46 17.97
N GLU A 223 7.00 -11.05 17.05
CA GLU A 223 7.23 -9.66 16.71
C GLU A 223 5.94 -8.94 16.26
N ASN A 224 5.15 -9.55 15.39
CA ASN A 224 3.87 -8.98 14.97
C ASN A 224 2.91 -8.76 16.14
N LYS A 225 2.86 -9.66 17.12
CA LYS A 225 2.05 -9.49 18.33
C LYS A 225 2.61 -8.42 19.27
N GLU A 226 3.91 -8.31 19.38
CA GLU A 226 4.57 -7.26 20.16
C GLU A 226 4.43 -5.90 19.48
N VAL A 227 4.60 -5.84 18.17
CA VAL A 227 4.36 -4.65 17.35
C VAL A 227 2.88 -4.21 17.41
N GLU A 228 1.91 -5.14 17.42
CA GLU A 228 0.52 -4.80 17.65
C GLU A 228 0.27 -4.25 19.07
N ARG A 229 1.00 -4.71 20.08
CA ARG A 229 0.92 -4.18 21.45
C ARG A 229 1.68 -2.87 21.61
N GLU A 230 2.85 -2.75 20.99
CA GLU A 230 3.68 -1.53 21.01
C GLU A 230 3.19 -0.45 20.04
N ASN A 231 2.62 -0.81 18.88
CA ASN A 231 2.04 0.15 17.93
C ASN A 231 0.87 0.95 18.51
N ASN A 232 0.25 0.50 19.58
CA ASN A 232 -0.66 1.34 20.35
C ASN A 232 0.05 2.49 21.10
N PHE A 233 1.39 2.55 21.17
CA PHE A 233 2.13 3.53 21.98
C PHE A 233 3.29 4.24 21.26
N LEU A 234 3.87 3.75 20.16
CA LEU A 234 5.17 4.21 19.67
C LEU A 234 5.17 5.05 18.39
N PHE A 235 4.13 5.05 17.59
CA PHE A 235 4.10 5.92 16.43
C PHE A 235 3.42 7.25 16.77
N ASP A 236 4.20 8.32 16.77
CA ASP A 236 3.66 9.67 16.75
C ASP A 236 3.09 9.92 15.35
N ILE A 237 1.84 9.50 15.14
CA ILE A 237 1.13 9.74 13.88
C ILE A 237 1.13 11.24 13.65
N LYS A 238 1.80 11.68 12.59
CA LYS A 238 1.85 13.07 12.15
C LYS A 238 1.05 13.21 10.86
N PRO A 239 0.33 14.30 10.70
CA PRO A 239 -0.36 14.54 9.44
C PRO A 239 0.67 14.75 8.32
N TYR A 240 0.43 14.15 7.16
CA TYR A 240 1.19 14.42 5.94
C TYR A 240 1.07 15.89 5.53
N SER A 241 1.97 16.38 4.67
CA SER A 241 1.97 17.79 4.24
C SER A 241 0.62 18.25 3.69
N TYR A 242 0.02 17.47 2.81
CA TYR A 242 -1.30 17.77 2.25
C TYR A 242 -2.43 17.74 3.30
N GLN A 243 -2.34 16.88 4.31
CA GLN A 243 -3.30 16.87 5.43
C GLN A 243 -3.14 18.12 6.30
N LYS A 244 -1.91 18.60 6.50
CA LYS A 244 -1.66 19.88 7.18
C LYS A 244 -2.27 21.04 6.41
N GLU A 245 -2.10 21.08 5.07
CA GLU A 245 -2.73 22.11 4.22
C GLU A 245 -4.26 22.12 4.39
N ILE A 246 -4.90 20.94 4.45
CA ILE A 246 -6.35 20.84 4.70
C ILE A 246 -6.70 21.36 6.08
N LEU A 247 -5.95 20.97 7.12
CA LEU A 247 -6.18 21.42 8.49
C LEU A 247 -6.00 22.94 8.65
N GLU A 248 -5.00 23.52 8.00
CA GLU A 248 -4.76 24.98 7.97
C GLU A 248 -5.90 25.73 7.26
N ARG A 249 -6.45 25.17 6.16
CA ARG A 249 -7.63 25.73 5.49
C ARG A 249 -8.86 25.71 6.40
N LEU A 250 -9.12 24.60 7.10
CA LEU A 250 -10.23 24.50 8.05
C LEU A 250 -10.08 25.50 9.20
N ASP A 251 -8.88 25.67 9.72
CA ASP A 251 -8.58 26.66 10.76
C ASP A 251 -8.81 28.09 10.25
N ALA A 252 -8.37 28.40 9.03
CA ALA A 252 -8.60 29.69 8.39
C ALA A 252 -10.10 29.97 8.15
N GLU A 253 -10.89 28.99 7.67
CA GLU A 253 -12.34 29.13 7.51
C GLU A 253 -13.02 29.51 8.82
N ARG A 254 -12.61 28.92 9.95
CA ARG A 254 -13.17 29.19 11.26
C ARG A 254 -12.71 30.52 11.85
N LYS A 255 -11.42 30.82 11.82
CA LYS A 255 -10.83 32.00 12.49
C LYS A 255 -10.99 33.28 11.68
N LEU A 256 -10.85 33.23 10.37
CA LEU A 256 -10.89 34.42 9.51
C LEU A 256 -12.30 34.71 9.00
N PHE A 257 -13.09 33.68 8.71
CA PHE A 257 -14.42 33.83 8.10
C PHE A 257 -15.56 33.51 9.07
N ASN A 258 -15.23 33.06 10.30
CA ASN A 258 -16.22 32.65 11.32
C ASN A 258 -17.16 31.53 10.80
N LYS A 259 -16.65 30.62 9.98
CA LYS A 259 -17.42 29.52 9.36
C LYS A 259 -17.10 28.21 10.07
N ASN A 260 -18.02 27.81 10.97
CA ASN A 260 -17.85 26.62 11.82
C ASN A 260 -18.48 25.34 11.24
N LYS A 261 -19.12 25.45 10.09
CA LYS A 261 -19.61 24.31 9.30
C LYS A 261 -18.71 24.15 8.10
N ASN A 262 -17.97 23.05 8.03
CA ASN A 262 -16.95 22.85 7.02
C ASN A 262 -17.17 21.53 6.28
N LEU A 263 -17.13 21.58 4.95
CA LEU A 263 -17.15 20.41 4.09
C LEU A 263 -15.73 20.12 3.59
N VAL A 264 -15.26 18.90 3.79
CA VAL A 264 -14.01 18.39 3.20
C VAL A 264 -14.35 17.38 2.12
N ILE A 265 -13.98 17.72 0.90
CA ILE A 265 -14.08 16.82 -0.25
C ILE A 265 -12.72 16.17 -0.45
N ALA A 266 -12.61 14.87 -0.17
CA ALA A 266 -11.33 14.19 -0.26
C ALA A 266 -11.50 12.77 -0.84
N ALA A 267 -10.70 12.44 -1.85
CA ALA A 267 -10.74 11.13 -2.50
C ALA A 267 -10.64 9.98 -1.49
N THR A 268 -11.24 8.84 -1.81
CA THR A 268 -11.12 7.64 -0.97
C THR A 268 -9.65 7.22 -0.90
N GLY A 269 -9.17 6.86 0.30
CA GLY A 269 -7.77 6.46 0.52
C GLY A 269 -6.82 7.59 0.94
N VAL A 270 -7.20 8.87 0.84
CA VAL A 270 -6.34 9.99 1.30
C VAL A 270 -6.40 10.24 2.81
N GLY A 271 -7.16 9.46 3.57
CA GLY A 271 -7.20 9.53 5.03
C GLY A 271 -8.15 10.58 5.59
N LYS A 272 -9.39 10.66 5.10
CA LYS A 272 -10.46 11.53 5.64
C LYS A 272 -10.60 11.42 7.17
N THR A 273 -10.62 10.19 7.69
CA THR A 273 -10.71 9.92 9.12
C THR A 273 -9.51 10.45 9.90
N VAL A 274 -8.31 10.36 9.34
CA VAL A 274 -7.08 10.90 9.94
C VAL A 274 -7.15 12.43 10.02
N ILE A 275 -7.60 13.08 8.94
CA ILE A 275 -7.81 14.54 8.90
C ILE A 275 -8.79 14.96 9.99
N SER A 276 -9.94 14.31 10.08
CA SER A 276 -10.96 14.63 11.07
C SER A 276 -10.49 14.44 12.51
N ALA A 277 -9.66 13.41 12.77
CA ALA A 277 -9.11 13.17 14.10
C ALA A 277 -8.06 14.22 14.48
N PHE A 278 -7.23 14.69 13.56
CA PHE A 278 -6.31 15.81 13.81
C PHE A 278 -7.05 17.13 13.98
N ASP A 279 -8.11 17.37 13.22
CA ASP A 279 -8.93 18.56 13.34
C ASP A 279 -9.58 18.61 14.74
N TYR A 280 -10.18 17.52 15.19
CA TYR A 280 -10.70 17.41 16.54
C TYR A 280 -9.61 17.54 17.62
N LYS A 281 -8.42 16.96 17.40
CA LYS A 281 -7.28 17.13 18.31
C LYS A 281 -6.87 18.59 18.46
N ASN A 282 -6.88 19.35 17.35
CA ASN A 282 -6.57 20.79 17.39
C ASN A 282 -7.67 21.57 18.13
N TYR A 283 -8.93 21.25 17.87
CA TYR A 283 -10.06 21.82 18.62
C TYR A 283 -9.91 21.59 20.13
N CYS A 284 -9.58 20.37 20.57
CA CYS A 284 -9.34 20.08 21.99
C CYS A 284 -8.17 20.85 22.59
N LYS A 285 -7.11 21.13 21.81
CA LYS A 285 -5.97 21.92 22.28
C LYS A 285 -6.33 23.38 22.51
N GLU A 286 -7.21 23.93 21.69
CA GLU A 286 -7.69 25.31 21.83
C GLU A 286 -8.70 25.46 22.98
N ASN A 287 -9.48 24.41 23.26
CA ASN A 287 -10.52 24.38 24.32
C ASN A 287 -10.08 23.51 25.51
N LYS A 288 -8.88 23.73 26.02
CA LYS A 288 -8.35 22.99 27.17
C LYS A 288 -9.23 23.17 28.42
N GLY A 289 -9.44 22.07 29.14
CA GLY A 289 -10.25 22.07 30.39
C GLY A 289 -11.75 21.89 30.18
N GLN A 290 -12.21 21.79 28.94
CA GLN A 290 -13.59 21.41 28.62
C GLN A 290 -13.65 19.92 28.23
N VAL A 291 -14.83 19.31 28.31
CA VAL A 291 -15.04 17.91 27.93
C VAL A 291 -14.89 17.71 26.42
N ASN A 292 -15.23 18.73 25.62
CA ASN A 292 -15.15 18.72 24.14
C ASN A 292 -15.87 17.52 23.54
N ARG A 293 -17.18 17.39 23.75
CA ARG A 293 -17.98 16.23 23.36
C ARG A 293 -18.00 16.04 21.86
N LEU A 294 -17.73 14.79 21.43
CA LEU A 294 -17.64 14.39 20.03
C LEU A 294 -18.75 13.43 19.64
N LEU A 295 -19.42 13.70 18.51
CA LEU A 295 -20.27 12.75 17.81
C LEU A 295 -19.70 12.45 16.43
N PHE A 296 -19.33 11.19 16.18
CA PHE A 296 -18.89 10.71 14.88
C PHE A 296 -19.97 9.83 14.26
N VAL A 297 -20.50 10.23 13.12
CA VAL A 297 -21.64 9.56 12.47
C VAL A 297 -21.24 9.05 11.09
N VAL A 298 -21.61 7.80 10.81
CA VAL A 298 -21.38 7.17 9.51
C VAL A 298 -22.55 6.25 9.16
N HIS A 299 -22.63 5.87 7.88
CA HIS A 299 -23.68 4.96 7.42
C HIS A 299 -23.39 3.49 7.77
N ARG A 300 -22.11 3.05 7.70
CA ARG A 300 -21.68 1.65 7.86
C ARG A 300 -20.96 1.40 9.18
N GLU A 301 -21.36 0.32 9.87
CA GLU A 301 -20.80 -0.05 11.18
C GLU A 301 -19.33 -0.46 11.12
N GLU A 302 -18.88 -1.08 10.02
CA GLU A 302 -17.49 -1.55 9.86
C GLU A 302 -16.48 -0.40 9.93
N ILE A 303 -16.88 0.78 9.42
CA ILE A 303 -16.04 1.99 9.42
C ILE A 303 -15.89 2.58 10.83
N LEU A 304 -16.89 2.43 11.70
CA LEU A 304 -16.89 3.04 13.04
C LEU A 304 -15.77 2.55 13.94
N LYS A 305 -15.51 1.25 13.93
CA LYS A 305 -14.42 0.68 14.74
C LYS A 305 -13.07 1.21 14.28
N GLN A 306 -12.84 1.23 12.99
CA GLN A 306 -11.61 1.75 12.41
C GLN A 306 -11.44 3.26 12.69
N ALA A 307 -12.53 4.03 12.58
CA ALA A 307 -12.52 5.46 12.90
C ALA A 307 -12.16 5.70 14.37
N ARG A 308 -12.84 5.02 15.31
CA ARG A 308 -12.53 5.13 16.74
C ARG A 308 -11.07 4.79 17.05
N ASP A 309 -10.57 3.68 16.48
CA ASP A 309 -9.21 3.23 16.73
C ASP A 309 -8.18 4.23 16.15
N THR A 310 -8.48 4.88 15.02
CA THR A 310 -7.69 5.99 14.47
C THR A 310 -7.68 7.20 15.41
N PHE A 311 -8.85 7.58 15.98
CA PHE A 311 -8.92 8.66 16.96
C PHE A 311 -8.12 8.35 18.21
N ARG A 312 -8.22 7.13 18.76
CA ARG A 312 -7.44 6.66 19.91
C ARG A 312 -5.94 6.79 19.67
N ALA A 313 -5.48 6.36 18.51
CA ALA A 313 -4.06 6.44 18.14
C ALA A 313 -3.57 7.90 18.01
N ILE A 314 -4.34 8.77 17.36
CA ILE A 314 -3.98 10.18 17.15
C ILE A 314 -4.06 10.99 18.45
N LEU A 315 -5.07 10.77 19.28
CA LEU A 315 -5.25 11.43 20.57
C LEU A 315 -4.32 10.85 21.66
N LYS A 316 -3.72 9.69 21.43
CA LYS A 316 -2.93 8.92 22.39
C LYS A 316 -3.74 8.56 23.64
N ASN A 317 -5.00 8.17 23.44
CA ASN A 317 -5.92 7.80 24.51
C ASN A 317 -6.71 6.53 24.13
N ASN A 318 -6.29 5.38 24.65
CA ASN A 318 -6.89 4.08 24.35
C ASN A 318 -8.34 3.94 24.86
N ASN A 319 -8.76 4.77 25.80
CA ASN A 319 -10.11 4.75 26.35
C ASN A 319 -11.04 5.76 25.66
N PHE A 320 -10.53 6.51 24.66
CA PHE A 320 -11.34 7.50 23.96
C PHE A 320 -12.43 6.85 23.11
N GLY A 321 -13.64 7.34 23.29
CA GLY A 321 -14.78 7.06 22.41
C GLY A 321 -15.37 5.67 22.55
N GLU A 322 -16.70 5.63 22.61
CA GLU A 322 -17.48 4.41 22.64
C GLU A 322 -18.25 4.17 21.34
N LEU A 323 -18.59 2.91 21.07
CA LEU A 323 -19.35 2.50 19.89
C LEU A 323 -20.80 2.27 20.24
N MET A 324 -21.71 2.92 19.49
CA MET A 324 -23.14 2.61 19.50
C MET A 324 -23.55 1.99 18.17
N VAL A 325 -23.50 0.64 18.11
CA VAL A 325 -23.84 -0.14 16.91
C VAL A 325 -24.57 -1.41 17.31
N GLY A 326 -25.55 -1.80 16.53
CA GLY A 326 -26.31 -3.01 16.77
C GLY A 326 -26.91 -3.07 18.19
N GLY A 327 -26.68 -4.18 18.92
CA GLY A 327 -27.15 -4.39 20.29
C GLY A 327 -26.34 -3.71 21.39
N ARG A 328 -25.18 -3.10 21.07
CA ARG A 328 -24.27 -2.49 22.07
C ARG A 328 -24.82 -1.14 22.54
N THR A 329 -24.89 -0.97 23.85
CA THR A 329 -25.22 0.31 24.50
C THR A 329 -23.97 0.84 25.18
N PRO A 330 -23.51 2.05 24.86
CA PRO A 330 -22.35 2.67 25.49
C PRO A 330 -22.65 3.02 26.95
N GLU A 331 -21.62 2.96 27.80
CA GLU A 331 -21.68 3.42 29.18
C GLU A 331 -21.58 4.96 29.27
N ASN A 332 -20.78 5.54 28.36
CA ASN A 332 -20.59 6.98 28.26
C ASN A 332 -20.85 7.44 26.81
N ILE A 333 -21.60 8.50 26.65
CA ILE A 333 -21.97 9.07 25.35
C ILE A 333 -21.25 10.39 25.02
N ASP A 334 -20.32 10.85 25.87
CA ASP A 334 -19.59 12.12 25.63
C ASP A 334 -18.75 12.09 24.34
N HIS A 335 -18.15 10.96 24.04
CA HIS A 335 -17.41 10.75 22.80
C HIS A 335 -17.94 9.51 22.08
N LEU A 336 -18.87 9.71 21.16
CA LEU A 336 -19.66 8.65 20.59
C LEU A 336 -19.38 8.43 19.10
N PHE A 337 -19.14 7.18 18.73
CA PHE A 337 -19.05 6.70 17.35
C PHE A 337 -20.29 5.88 17.06
N VAL A 338 -21.15 6.34 16.16
CA VAL A 338 -22.50 5.80 15.98
C VAL A 338 -22.87 5.67 14.51
N SER A 339 -23.58 4.59 14.14
CA SER A 339 -24.24 4.53 12.84
C SER A 339 -25.51 5.37 12.85
N ILE A 340 -25.84 5.98 11.71
CA ILE A 340 -27.06 6.80 11.60
C ILE A 340 -28.32 6.00 11.93
N GLN A 341 -28.34 4.70 11.62
CA GLN A 341 -29.42 3.80 11.94
C GLN A 341 -29.56 3.60 13.46
N SER A 342 -28.42 3.34 14.14
CA SER A 342 -28.40 3.17 15.60
C SER A 342 -28.75 4.46 16.33
N LEU A 343 -28.30 5.60 15.84
CA LEU A 343 -28.64 6.91 16.39
C LEU A 343 -30.15 7.16 16.39
N ASN A 344 -30.80 6.85 15.24
CA ASN A 344 -32.24 7.02 15.10
C ASN A 344 -33.04 5.96 15.89
N SER A 345 -32.64 4.69 15.83
CA SER A 345 -33.37 3.58 16.49
C SER A 345 -33.29 3.66 18.02
N LYS A 346 -32.14 4.08 18.56
CA LYS A 346 -31.92 4.26 20.00
C LYS A 346 -32.35 5.65 20.50
N LYS A 347 -32.91 6.46 19.61
CA LYS A 347 -33.51 7.77 19.92
C LYS A 347 -32.56 8.67 20.73
N LEU A 348 -31.31 8.80 20.29
CA LEU A 348 -30.29 9.59 20.99
C LEU A 348 -30.76 11.04 21.25
N PHE A 349 -31.61 11.57 20.39
CA PHE A 349 -32.22 12.90 20.52
C PHE A 349 -33.12 13.06 21.78
N GLU A 350 -33.61 11.98 22.37
CA GLU A 350 -34.46 12.04 23.57
C GLU A 350 -33.64 12.11 24.87
N VAL A 351 -32.34 11.75 24.80
CA VAL A 351 -31.44 11.69 25.97
C VAL A 351 -30.34 12.73 25.96
N THR A 352 -30.23 13.50 24.87
CA THR A 352 -29.23 14.58 24.74
C THR A 352 -29.90 15.89 24.31
N SER A 353 -29.36 17.03 24.76
CA SER A 353 -29.79 18.36 24.30
C SER A 353 -29.26 18.67 22.89
N GLU A 354 -29.81 19.69 22.24
CA GLU A 354 -29.39 20.13 20.91
C GLU A 354 -27.94 20.61 20.87
N ASP A 355 -27.38 21.09 21.96
CA ASP A 355 -26.02 21.60 22.14
C ASP A 355 -25.09 20.61 22.87
N TYR A 356 -25.55 19.36 23.10
CA TYR A 356 -24.80 18.37 23.86
C TYR A 356 -23.41 18.07 23.25
N TYR A 357 -23.33 17.95 21.92
CA TYR A 357 -22.07 17.70 21.24
C TYR A 357 -21.45 19.00 20.74
N ASP A 358 -20.20 19.24 21.13
CA ASP A 358 -19.43 20.40 20.68
C ASP A 358 -18.92 20.24 19.26
N PHE A 359 -18.55 19.02 18.89
CA PHE A 359 -17.96 18.69 17.60
C PHE A 359 -18.71 17.50 16.97
N ILE A 360 -19.30 17.72 15.81
CA ILE A 360 -19.99 16.65 15.07
C ILE A 360 -19.26 16.40 13.75
N ILE A 361 -18.92 15.14 13.50
CA ILE A 361 -18.34 14.68 12.25
C ILE A 361 -19.36 13.76 11.57
N VAL A 362 -19.66 14.04 10.32
CA VAL A 362 -20.51 13.19 9.48
C VAL A 362 -19.66 12.72 8.30
N ASP A 363 -19.31 11.43 8.31
CA ASP A 363 -18.60 10.81 7.21
C ASP A 363 -19.59 10.34 6.14
N GLU A 364 -19.11 10.28 4.89
CA GLU A 364 -19.92 10.05 3.68
C GLU A 364 -21.13 11.02 3.60
N PHE A 365 -20.83 12.32 3.75
CA PHE A 365 -21.84 13.38 3.83
C PHE A 365 -22.75 13.47 2.61
N HIS A 366 -22.40 12.85 1.49
CA HIS A 366 -23.27 12.75 0.32
C HIS A 366 -24.61 11.99 0.60
N HIS A 367 -24.72 11.31 1.75
CA HIS A 367 -25.97 10.73 2.23
C HIS A 367 -26.84 11.71 3.04
N ALA A 368 -26.40 12.96 3.23
CA ALA A 368 -27.07 13.94 4.09
C ALA A 368 -28.51 14.32 3.62
N ALA A 369 -28.78 14.17 2.33
CA ALA A 369 -30.14 14.37 1.78
C ALA A 369 -31.17 13.31 2.27
N ALA A 370 -30.73 12.18 2.81
CA ALA A 370 -31.64 11.17 3.32
C ALA A 370 -32.36 11.65 4.61
N PRO A 371 -33.65 11.33 4.80
CA PRO A 371 -34.44 11.76 5.97
C PRO A 371 -33.81 11.43 7.31
N SER A 372 -33.05 10.32 7.39
CA SER A 372 -32.34 9.92 8.61
C SER A 372 -31.24 10.90 9.04
N TYR A 373 -30.54 11.53 8.08
CA TYR A 373 -29.52 12.53 8.34
C TYR A 373 -30.12 13.92 8.55
N GLN A 374 -31.21 14.24 7.84
CA GLN A 374 -31.88 15.54 8.00
C GLN A 374 -32.32 15.77 9.45
N LYS A 375 -32.82 14.72 10.13
CA LYS A 375 -33.19 14.79 11.55
C LYS A 375 -31.97 15.13 12.42
N LEU A 376 -30.82 14.51 12.18
CA LEU A 376 -29.57 14.78 12.91
C LEU A 376 -29.15 16.25 12.72
N LEU A 377 -29.08 16.69 11.46
CA LEU A 377 -28.56 18.03 11.08
C LEU A 377 -29.50 19.16 11.48
N SER A 378 -30.81 18.90 11.62
CA SER A 378 -31.78 19.88 12.10
C SER A 378 -31.84 19.96 13.63
N TYR A 379 -31.59 18.85 14.34
CA TYR A 379 -31.69 18.80 15.80
C TYR A 379 -30.45 19.37 16.47
N TYR A 380 -29.23 18.87 16.12
CA TYR A 380 -28.02 19.26 16.83
C TYR A 380 -27.48 20.59 16.34
N LYS A 381 -26.98 21.39 17.29
CA LYS A 381 -26.35 22.68 17.06
C LYS A 381 -24.90 22.67 17.61
N PRO A 382 -23.99 21.92 16.99
CA PRO A 382 -22.63 21.83 17.46
C PRO A 382 -21.87 23.14 17.26
N LYS A 383 -20.79 23.35 18.03
CA LYS A 383 -19.84 24.43 17.78
C LYS A 383 -19.10 24.25 16.46
N ILE A 384 -18.81 22.99 16.09
CA ILE A 384 -18.21 22.65 14.79
C ILE A 384 -18.97 21.48 14.17
N LEU A 385 -19.37 21.63 12.90
CA LEU A 385 -19.86 20.57 12.04
C LEU A 385 -18.84 20.32 10.93
N LEU A 386 -18.29 19.11 10.87
CA LEU A 386 -17.37 18.66 9.83
C LEU A 386 -18.04 17.59 8.98
N GLY A 387 -18.31 17.90 7.71
CA GLY A 387 -18.76 16.93 6.71
C GLY A 387 -17.57 16.40 5.92
N LEU A 388 -17.52 15.09 5.72
CA LEU A 388 -16.50 14.42 4.91
C LEU A 388 -17.16 13.69 3.76
N THR A 389 -16.67 13.86 2.53
CA THR A 389 -17.15 13.10 1.38
C THR A 389 -16.05 12.91 0.35
N ALA A 390 -16.13 11.85 -0.45
CA ALA A 390 -15.26 11.65 -1.60
C ALA A 390 -15.90 12.18 -2.89
N THR A 391 -17.22 12.10 -3.00
CA THR A 391 -18.00 12.38 -4.20
C THR A 391 -19.20 13.26 -3.85
N PRO A 392 -19.08 14.57 -3.97
CA PRO A 392 -20.22 15.46 -3.75
C PRO A 392 -21.21 15.44 -4.94
N GLU A 393 -20.82 14.94 -6.12
CA GLU A 393 -21.56 15.02 -7.38
C GLU A 393 -22.64 13.93 -7.57
N ARG A 394 -23.41 13.59 -6.54
CA ARG A 394 -24.66 12.83 -6.72
C ARG A 394 -25.82 13.78 -7.05
N ASN A 395 -26.93 13.27 -7.59
CA ASN A 395 -28.08 14.05 -8.09
C ASN A 395 -28.66 15.12 -7.13
N ASP A 396 -28.18 15.15 -5.89
CA ASP A 396 -28.64 16.01 -4.79
C ASP A 396 -27.61 17.09 -4.40
N GLU A 397 -26.67 17.46 -5.28
CA GLU A 397 -25.53 18.37 -5.00
C GLU A 397 -25.93 19.67 -4.33
N LYS A 398 -26.99 20.31 -4.79
CA LYS A 398 -27.44 21.60 -4.24
C LYS A 398 -27.86 21.53 -2.78
N GLU A 399 -28.43 20.40 -2.33
CA GLU A 399 -28.84 20.24 -0.93
C GLU A 399 -27.65 20.08 0.01
N ILE A 400 -26.57 19.42 -0.42
CA ILE A 400 -25.40 19.16 0.43
C ILE A 400 -24.63 20.45 0.73
N PHE A 401 -24.38 21.27 -0.28
CA PHE A 401 -23.63 22.50 -0.10
C PHE A 401 -24.37 23.53 0.76
N SER A 402 -25.69 23.53 0.74
CA SER A 402 -26.51 24.45 1.54
C SER A 402 -26.26 24.31 3.05
N TYR A 403 -25.90 23.12 3.55
CA TYR A 403 -25.53 22.93 4.96
C TYR A 403 -24.23 23.63 5.34
N PHE A 404 -23.39 23.96 4.36
CA PHE A 404 -22.08 24.60 4.52
C PHE A 404 -22.04 25.99 3.89
N GLU A 405 -23.21 26.63 3.72
CA GLU A 405 -23.34 27.96 3.14
C GLU A 405 -22.72 28.06 1.73
N ASP A 406 -22.89 27.00 0.94
CA ASP A 406 -22.36 26.83 -0.41
C ASP A 406 -20.82 26.96 -0.51
N ARG A 407 -20.11 26.62 0.58
CA ARG A 407 -18.64 26.68 0.66
C ARG A 407 -18.03 25.29 0.84
N ILE A 408 -16.86 25.12 0.24
CA ILE A 408 -16.00 23.95 0.43
C ILE A 408 -14.84 24.40 1.33
N GLY A 409 -14.72 23.78 2.53
CA GLY A 409 -13.66 24.09 3.46
C GLY A 409 -12.28 23.64 2.96
N ALA A 410 -12.20 22.45 2.38
CA ALA A 410 -11.00 21.96 1.72
C ALA A 410 -11.35 20.87 0.69
N GLU A 411 -10.53 20.78 -0.34
CA GLU A 411 -10.74 19.81 -1.43
C GLU A 411 -9.42 19.17 -1.86
N ILE A 412 -9.46 17.84 -2.09
CA ILE A 412 -8.42 17.06 -2.77
C ILE A 412 -9.08 15.91 -3.53
N ARG A 413 -9.26 16.09 -4.82
CA ARG A 413 -9.94 15.14 -5.70
C ARG A 413 -9.02 14.03 -6.18
N LEU A 414 -9.60 12.96 -6.73
CA LEU A 414 -8.87 11.79 -7.22
C LEU A 414 -7.74 12.13 -8.20
N PRO A 415 -7.93 12.98 -9.23
CA PRO A 415 -6.84 13.35 -10.14
C PRO A 415 -5.68 14.03 -9.40
N GLU A 416 -5.97 15.00 -8.54
CA GLU A 416 -4.96 15.71 -7.75
C GLU A 416 -4.25 14.76 -6.77
N ALA A 417 -4.98 13.84 -6.14
CA ALA A 417 -4.41 12.84 -5.23
C ALA A 417 -3.45 11.88 -5.96
N ILE A 418 -3.73 11.54 -7.21
CA ILE A 418 -2.84 10.73 -8.06
C ILE A 418 -1.62 11.56 -8.47
N ASP A 419 -1.82 12.79 -8.95
CA ASP A 419 -0.73 13.67 -9.38
C ASP A 419 0.25 13.97 -8.24
N ARG A 420 -0.28 14.16 -7.03
CA ARG A 420 0.52 14.32 -5.80
C ARG A 420 1.11 13.01 -5.27
N LYS A 421 0.93 11.87 -5.96
CA LYS A 421 1.40 10.53 -5.58
C LYS A 421 0.88 10.04 -4.22
N LEU A 422 -0.27 10.50 -3.81
CA LEU A 422 -0.95 10.05 -2.58
C LEU A 422 -1.73 8.76 -2.80
N LEU A 423 -2.19 8.54 -4.03
CA LEU A 423 -2.89 7.34 -4.47
C LEU A 423 -2.16 6.73 -5.67
N SER A 424 -2.25 5.42 -5.78
CA SER A 424 -1.69 4.69 -6.93
C SER A 424 -2.43 5.07 -8.21
N PRO A 425 -1.71 5.34 -9.31
CA PRO A 425 -2.34 5.49 -10.61
C PRO A 425 -3.01 4.18 -11.03
N PHE A 426 -4.00 4.27 -11.89
CA PHE A 426 -4.70 3.12 -12.44
C PHE A 426 -4.81 3.22 -13.95
N GLN A 427 -5.00 2.09 -14.61
CA GLN A 427 -5.33 2.00 -16.02
C GLN A 427 -6.81 1.65 -16.16
N TYR A 428 -7.52 2.39 -16.98
CA TYR A 428 -8.92 2.16 -17.26
C TYR A 428 -9.10 1.55 -18.66
N PHE A 429 -9.74 0.38 -18.72
CA PHE A 429 -10.04 -0.31 -19.96
C PHE A 429 -11.56 -0.44 -20.12
N ALA A 430 -12.12 0.25 -21.08
CA ALA A 430 -13.52 0.06 -21.45
C ALA A 430 -13.62 -1.11 -22.45
N VAL A 431 -14.38 -2.13 -22.08
CA VAL A 431 -14.65 -3.28 -22.95
C VAL A 431 -16.08 -3.20 -23.45
N THR A 432 -16.26 -3.25 -24.77
CA THR A 432 -17.60 -3.24 -25.38
C THR A 432 -18.32 -4.53 -25.01
N ASP A 433 -19.52 -4.40 -24.47
CA ASP A 433 -20.42 -5.51 -24.18
C ASP A 433 -21.21 -5.87 -25.44
N SER A 434 -21.43 -7.18 -25.65
CA SER A 434 -22.26 -7.67 -26.76
C SER A 434 -23.76 -7.69 -26.44
N ILE A 435 -24.13 -7.38 -25.19
CA ILE A 435 -25.52 -7.43 -24.73
C ILE A 435 -26.30 -6.20 -25.21
N ASP A 436 -27.45 -6.45 -25.83
CA ASP A 436 -28.40 -5.41 -26.21
C ASP A 436 -29.23 -4.97 -25.00
N LEU A 437 -28.83 -3.90 -24.36
CA LEU A 437 -29.53 -3.29 -23.23
C LEU A 437 -30.76 -2.48 -23.62
N SER A 438 -31.03 -2.27 -24.92
CA SER A 438 -32.15 -1.46 -25.40
C SER A 438 -33.52 -2.05 -25.05
N LYS A 439 -33.55 -3.36 -24.77
CA LYS A 439 -34.76 -4.11 -24.39
C LYS A 439 -35.04 -4.10 -22.88
N ILE A 440 -34.11 -3.61 -22.07
CA ILE A 440 -34.23 -3.57 -20.61
C ILE A 440 -34.94 -2.27 -20.20
N LYS A 441 -35.93 -2.40 -19.34
CA LYS A 441 -36.72 -1.27 -18.86
C LYS A 441 -35.85 -0.28 -18.10
N TRP A 442 -35.91 1.00 -18.52
CA TRP A 442 -35.28 2.10 -17.81
C TRP A 442 -36.23 2.69 -16.78
N THR A 443 -35.82 2.68 -15.50
CA THR A 443 -36.56 3.26 -14.38
C THR A 443 -35.95 4.61 -13.98
N ARG A 444 -36.60 5.35 -13.04
CA ARG A 444 -36.03 6.59 -12.50
C ARG A 444 -34.68 6.40 -11.78
N LYS A 445 -34.33 5.16 -11.41
CA LYS A 445 -33.09 4.79 -10.71
C LYS A 445 -32.06 4.09 -11.62
N GLY A 446 -32.30 4.01 -12.93
CA GLY A 446 -31.48 3.27 -13.88
C GLY A 446 -32.22 2.05 -14.46
N TYR A 447 -31.48 1.10 -15.03
CA TYR A 447 -32.05 -0.15 -15.55
C TYR A 447 -32.76 -0.96 -14.46
N ASP A 448 -33.82 -1.68 -14.84
CA ASP A 448 -34.49 -2.64 -13.96
C ASP A 448 -33.49 -3.76 -13.57
N ILE A 449 -33.20 -3.88 -12.26
CA ILE A 449 -32.17 -4.77 -11.75
C ILE A 449 -32.53 -6.24 -11.99
N ALA A 450 -33.82 -6.61 -11.92
CA ALA A 450 -34.23 -7.99 -12.13
C ALA A 450 -34.09 -8.41 -13.60
N GLU A 451 -34.49 -7.55 -14.54
CA GLU A 451 -34.29 -7.80 -15.97
C GLU A 451 -32.80 -7.84 -16.32
N LEU A 452 -32.00 -6.91 -15.79
CA LEU A 452 -30.57 -6.85 -15.98
C LEU A 452 -29.86 -8.11 -15.39
N SER A 453 -30.26 -8.55 -14.20
CA SER A 453 -29.77 -9.76 -13.57
C SER A 453 -30.04 -10.99 -14.44
N ASN A 454 -31.25 -11.15 -14.95
CA ASN A 454 -31.62 -12.28 -15.80
C ASN A 454 -30.76 -12.37 -17.08
N VAL A 455 -30.44 -11.23 -17.67
CA VAL A 455 -29.58 -11.19 -18.86
C VAL A 455 -28.15 -11.56 -18.52
N TYR A 456 -27.60 -11.06 -17.40
CA TYR A 456 -26.22 -11.29 -17.01
C TYR A 456 -25.95 -12.66 -16.41
N THR A 457 -26.94 -13.34 -15.82
CA THR A 457 -26.79 -14.69 -15.22
C THR A 457 -26.91 -15.83 -16.21
N ASN A 458 -27.31 -15.58 -17.44
CA ASN A 458 -27.51 -16.61 -18.48
C ASN A 458 -26.55 -16.49 -19.67
N ASP A 459 -25.54 -15.63 -19.60
CA ASP A 459 -24.65 -15.36 -20.72
C ASP A 459 -23.20 -15.82 -20.46
N ASP A 460 -22.93 -17.06 -20.88
CA ASP A 460 -21.58 -17.66 -20.85
C ASP A 460 -20.60 -16.98 -21.81
N LEU A 461 -21.10 -16.39 -22.91
CA LEU A 461 -20.26 -15.67 -23.88
C LEU A 461 -19.68 -14.43 -23.21
N ARG A 462 -20.46 -13.75 -22.40
CA ARG A 462 -20.00 -12.57 -21.65
C ARG A 462 -18.91 -12.93 -20.64
N VAL A 463 -19.04 -14.04 -19.91
CA VAL A 463 -17.98 -14.53 -19.02
C VAL A 463 -16.68 -14.80 -19.80
N SER A 464 -16.79 -15.46 -20.93
CA SER A 464 -15.64 -15.71 -21.81
C SER A 464 -15.01 -14.42 -22.31
N GLN A 465 -15.82 -13.42 -22.66
CA GLN A 465 -15.35 -12.11 -23.09
C GLN A 465 -14.62 -11.36 -21.96
N ILE A 466 -15.12 -11.44 -20.73
CA ILE A 466 -14.47 -10.86 -19.55
C ILE A 466 -13.11 -11.54 -19.31
N VAL A 467 -13.05 -12.87 -19.30
CA VAL A 467 -11.82 -13.62 -19.08
C VAL A 467 -10.80 -13.36 -20.20
N ASN A 468 -11.23 -13.29 -21.45
CA ASN A 468 -10.36 -12.93 -22.57
C ASN A 468 -9.81 -11.51 -22.42
N SER A 469 -10.63 -10.56 -21.93
CA SER A 469 -10.19 -9.20 -21.66
C SER A 469 -9.19 -9.15 -20.50
N LEU A 470 -9.42 -9.93 -19.43
CA LEU A 470 -8.45 -10.07 -18.34
C LEU A 470 -7.11 -10.59 -18.87
N ASN A 471 -7.11 -11.69 -19.64
CA ASN A 471 -5.89 -12.24 -20.25
C ASN A 471 -5.18 -11.25 -21.17
N LYS A 472 -5.92 -10.38 -21.84
CA LYS A 472 -5.36 -9.36 -22.73
C LYS A 472 -4.67 -8.22 -21.99
N TYR A 473 -5.22 -7.78 -20.86
CA TYR A 473 -4.78 -6.57 -20.18
C TYR A 473 -3.97 -6.83 -18.91
N ILE A 474 -3.97 -8.06 -18.39
CA ILE A 474 -3.29 -8.44 -17.15
C ILE A 474 -2.07 -9.30 -17.49
N THR A 475 -0.97 -9.06 -16.82
CA THR A 475 0.29 -9.76 -17.04
C THR A 475 0.21 -11.25 -16.68
N ASP A 476 -0.43 -11.59 -15.54
CA ASP A 476 -0.66 -12.96 -15.09
C ASP A 476 -1.96 -13.06 -14.29
N ILE A 477 -2.90 -13.84 -14.80
CA ILE A 477 -4.19 -14.07 -14.14
C ILE A 477 -4.05 -14.84 -12.82
N ASN A 478 -2.95 -15.57 -12.64
CA ASN A 478 -2.68 -16.31 -11.42
C ASN A 478 -2.14 -15.43 -10.28
N GLU A 479 -1.68 -14.23 -10.60
CA GLU A 479 -1.19 -13.25 -9.60
C GLU A 479 -2.19 -12.12 -9.30
N ILE A 480 -3.35 -12.13 -9.95
CA ILE A 480 -4.33 -11.07 -9.81
C ILE A 480 -5.01 -11.09 -8.42
N ILE A 481 -5.27 -9.90 -7.91
CA ILE A 481 -6.20 -9.65 -6.82
C ILE A 481 -7.34 -8.80 -7.40
N GLY A 482 -8.52 -9.40 -7.55
CA GLY A 482 -9.63 -8.79 -8.27
C GLY A 482 -10.90 -8.67 -7.43
N LEU A 483 -11.65 -7.60 -7.68
CA LEU A 483 -13.02 -7.41 -7.21
C LEU A 483 -13.95 -7.32 -8.41
N GLY A 484 -15.02 -8.11 -8.40
CA GLY A 484 -16.07 -8.06 -9.40
C GLY A 484 -17.35 -7.46 -8.81
N PHE A 485 -17.77 -6.28 -9.30
CA PHE A 485 -19.03 -5.67 -8.87
C PHE A 485 -20.17 -6.16 -9.76
N CYS A 486 -21.16 -6.75 -9.15
CA CYS A 486 -22.28 -7.39 -9.82
C CYS A 486 -23.60 -6.64 -9.55
N VAL A 487 -24.55 -6.78 -10.45
CA VAL A 487 -25.85 -6.08 -10.37
C VAL A 487 -26.83 -6.73 -9.41
N SER A 488 -26.63 -8.03 -9.09
CA SER A 488 -27.47 -8.78 -8.16
C SER A 488 -26.67 -9.88 -7.46
N ILE A 489 -27.26 -10.44 -6.40
CA ILE A 489 -26.66 -11.56 -5.65
C ILE A 489 -26.52 -12.79 -6.56
N GLU A 490 -27.53 -13.07 -7.36
CA GLU A 490 -27.56 -14.18 -8.32
C GLU A 490 -26.45 -14.02 -9.35
N HIS A 491 -26.23 -12.78 -9.85
CA HIS A 491 -25.15 -12.48 -10.77
C HIS A 491 -23.77 -12.69 -10.11
N ALA A 492 -23.58 -12.27 -8.87
CA ALA A 492 -22.32 -12.49 -8.15
C ALA A 492 -22.01 -13.98 -7.94
N ILE A 493 -23.03 -14.78 -7.57
CA ILE A 493 -22.90 -16.23 -7.40
C ILE A 493 -22.60 -16.90 -8.75
N PHE A 494 -23.29 -16.50 -9.81
CA PHE A 494 -23.05 -17.00 -11.17
C PHE A 494 -21.61 -16.73 -11.62
N MET A 495 -21.13 -15.50 -11.48
CA MET A 495 -19.76 -15.11 -11.87
C MET A 495 -18.71 -15.91 -11.08
N ALA A 496 -18.86 -16.03 -9.76
CA ALA A 496 -17.94 -16.81 -8.94
C ALA A 496 -17.91 -18.30 -9.37
N LYS A 497 -19.07 -18.89 -9.65
CA LYS A 497 -19.16 -20.26 -10.14
C LYS A 497 -18.43 -20.43 -11.48
N ARG A 498 -18.71 -19.56 -12.46
CA ARG A 498 -18.10 -19.63 -13.78
C ARG A 498 -16.59 -19.41 -13.77
N PHE A 499 -16.10 -18.50 -12.94
CA PHE A 499 -14.67 -18.29 -12.77
C PHE A 499 -13.97 -19.51 -12.17
N ASN A 500 -14.60 -20.18 -11.19
CA ASN A 500 -14.09 -21.44 -10.64
C ASN A 500 -14.07 -22.57 -11.67
N GLU A 501 -15.09 -22.68 -12.54
CA GLU A 501 -15.12 -23.65 -13.65
C GLU A 501 -13.99 -23.42 -14.67
N LEU A 502 -13.51 -22.16 -14.78
CA LEU A 502 -12.38 -21.76 -15.62
C LEU A 502 -11.04 -21.81 -14.87
N ASN A 503 -10.96 -22.46 -13.71
CA ASN A 503 -9.78 -22.54 -12.85
C ASN A 503 -9.27 -21.19 -12.33
N ILE A 504 -10.15 -20.19 -12.18
CA ILE A 504 -9.87 -18.91 -11.53
C ILE A 504 -10.56 -18.93 -10.16
N PRO A 505 -9.86 -19.31 -9.08
CA PRO A 505 -10.48 -19.46 -7.75
C PRO A 505 -11.16 -18.17 -7.29
N SER A 506 -12.46 -18.25 -7.04
CA SER A 506 -13.29 -17.07 -6.78
C SER A 506 -14.41 -17.37 -5.79
N ILE A 507 -14.87 -16.34 -5.08
CA ILE A 507 -16.00 -16.43 -4.14
C ILE A 507 -16.97 -15.27 -4.35
N ALA A 508 -18.25 -15.49 -4.08
CA ALA A 508 -19.24 -14.43 -3.99
C ALA A 508 -19.49 -14.06 -2.53
N LEU A 509 -19.49 -12.78 -2.19
CA LEU A 509 -19.90 -12.25 -0.91
C LEU A 509 -21.18 -11.42 -1.07
N THR A 510 -22.12 -11.67 -0.19
CA THR A 510 -23.45 -11.04 -0.23
C THR A 510 -23.76 -10.34 1.08
N SER A 511 -24.86 -9.62 1.13
CA SER A 511 -25.36 -9.02 2.38
C SER A 511 -25.63 -10.06 3.48
N LYS A 512 -25.84 -11.34 3.11
CA LYS A 512 -26.05 -12.45 4.04
C LYS A 512 -24.75 -13.07 4.57
N SER A 513 -23.60 -12.75 3.97
CA SER A 513 -22.31 -13.27 4.41
C SER A 513 -21.93 -12.70 5.77
N THR A 514 -21.51 -13.56 6.68
CA THR A 514 -21.07 -13.18 8.03
C THR A 514 -19.78 -12.38 8.01
N ILE A 515 -19.48 -11.69 9.10
CA ILE A 515 -18.20 -10.93 9.25
C ILE A 515 -17.01 -11.89 9.17
N GLU A 516 -17.13 -13.10 9.73
CA GLU A 516 -16.07 -14.11 9.68
C GLU A 516 -15.79 -14.58 8.24
N GLU A 517 -16.86 -14.85 7.46
CA GLU A 517 -16.74 -15.22 6.05
C GLU A 517 -16.07 -14.11 5.23
N ARG A 518 -16.44 -12.85 5.47
CA ARG A 518 -15.85 -11.69 4.80
C ARG A 518 -14.35 -11.54 5.13
N ASN A 519 -13.98 -11.69 6.41
CA ASN A 519 -12.59 -11.64 6.84
C ASN A 519 -11.75 -12.76 6.25
N LYS A 520 -12.29 -14.00 6.27
CA LYS A 520 -11.63 -15.15 5.67
C LYS A 520 -11.46 -15.02 4.15
N ALA A 521 -12.48 -14.49 3.46
CA ALA A 521 -12.38 -14.21 2.03
C ALA A 521 -11.30 -13.16 1.73
N LYS A 522 -11.21 -12.10 2.54
CA LYS A 522 -10.15 -11.08 2.42
C LYS A 522 -8.76 -11.70 2.62
N GLU A 523 -8.57 -12.49 3.67
CA GLU A 523 -7.31 -13.19 3.92
C GLU A 523 -6.94 -14.13 2.76
N ASN A 524 -7.90 -14.90 2.25
CA ASN A 524 -7.67 -15.80 1.12
C ASN A 524 -7.31 -15.04 -0.16
N LEU A 525 -7.92 -13.88 -0.40
CA LEU A 525 -7.61 -13.03 -1.55
C LEU A 525 -6.18 -12.46 -1.44
N VAL A 526 -5.81 -11.93 -0.28
CA VAL A 526 -4.47 -11.39 -0.02
C VAL A 526 -3.40 -12.47 -0.09
N ASN A 527 -3.70 -13.67 0.40
CA ASN A 527 -2.79 -14.82 0.36
C ASN A 527 -2.74 -15.51 -1.02
N GLY A 528 -3.53 -15.05 -1.99
CA GLY A 528 -3.59 -15.62 -3.33
C GLY A 528 -4.30 -16.98 -3.45
N ASN A 529 -4.98 -17.44 -2.39
CA ASN A 529 -5.77 -18.66 -2.41
C ASN A 529 -7.03 -18.54 -3.30
N ILE A 530 -7.59 -17.32 -3.37
CA ILE A 530 -8.61 -16.94 -4.34
C ILE A 530 -8.11 -15.72 -5.13
N LYS A 531 -8.64 -15.54 -6.33
CA LYS A 531 -8.24 -14.48 -7.26
C LYS A 531 -9.26 -13.36 -7.36
N PHE A 532 -10.54 -13.70 -7.22
CA PHE A 532 -11.64 -12.75 -7.28
C PHE A 532 -12.63 -12.91 -6.13
N ILE A 533 -13.12 -11.75 -5.67
CA ILE A 533 -14.33 -11.68 -4.85
C ILE A 533 -15.38 -10.93 -5.66
N PHE A 534 -16.53 -11.59 -5.90
CA PHE A 534 -17.70 -10.99 -6.55
C PHE A 534 -18.67 -10.48 -5.49
N VAL A 535 -19.09 -9.22 -5.63
CA VAL A 535 -19.91 -8.53 -4.63
C VAL A 535 -21.05 -7.75 -5.25
N VAL A 536 -22.07 -7.46 -4.43
CA VAL A 536 -23.15 -6.53 -4.75
C VAL A 536 -23.17 -5.48 -3.65
N ASP A 537 -22.86 -4.24 -3.96
CA ASP A 537 -22.86 -3.06 -3.06
C ASP A 537 -22.02 -3.16 -1.77
N LEU A 538 -21.40 -4.32 -1.49
CA LEU A 538 -20.71 -4.56 -0.22
C LEU A 538 -19.43 -3.74 -0.04
N TYR A 539 -18.70 -3.48 -1.12
CA TYR A 539 -17.39 -2.82 -1.10
C TYR A 539 -17.36 -1.54 -1.95
N ASN A 540 -18.51 -0.95 -2.23
CA ASN A 540 -18.60 0.32 -2.95
C ASN A 540 -17.99 1.48 -2.15
N GLU A 541 -17.93 1.35 -0.82
CA GLU A 541 -17.42 2.35 0.11
C GLU A 541 -16.64 1.66 1.24
N GLY A 542 -15.49 2.20 1.62
CA GLY A 542 -14.79 1.84 2.86
C GLY A 542 -14.01 0.53 2.86
N TRP A 543 -13.52 0.04 1.72
CA TRP A 543 -12.59 -1.07 1.66
C TRP A 543 -11.15 -0.53 1.49
N CYS A 544 -10.40 -0.51 2.58
CA CYS A 544 -8.95 -0.25 2.58
C CYS A 544 -8.24 -1.39 3.29
#